data_c3e50940df14857300766e6868e48da5
#
_entry.id   c3e50940df14857300766e6868e48da5
#
_cell.length_a   1.000
_cell.length_b   1.000
_cell.length_c   1.000
_cell.angle_alpha   90.00
_cell.angle_beta   90.00
_cell.angle_gamma   90.00
#
_symmetry.space_group_name_H-M   'P 1'
#
loop_
_entity.id
_entity.type
_entity.pdbx_description
1 polymer ?
#
loop_
_entity_poly.entity_id
_entity_poly.type
_entity_poly.pdbx_seq_one_letter_code
_entity_poly.pdbx_strand_id
1 'polypeptide(L)'
;MLKVCNLSKFYELKKHWYLKKERHIIFDNINFSLNENDNLIILGKSGAGKSTLARILCFLEDPSEGEVWYENLNLRKLDKNKQRLLRKQIQYCFQDQKMALNPYKKIKNLIQDGLENFNLQKNDDLILEFFDFFSLKKQILEQKPYELSGGEATRVGLIRALVLNPKLLILDEITSALDIKTSKEILTFLYDYQQKNNISYIFITHQSDLFYKFNHKKL
;
A
#
# COMPACT_ATOMS: atom_id res chain seq x y z
N MET A 1 -14.35 -9.63 2.03
CA MET A 1 -13.30 -8.85 2.72
C MET A 1 -13.43 -7.34 2.49
N LEU A 2 -13.16 -6.78 1.30
CA LEU A 2 -13.29 -5.34 0.99
C LEU A 2 -14.40 -5.08 -0.02
N LYS A 3 -15.25 -4.06 0.23
CA LYS A 3 -16.30 -3.63 -0.71
C LYS A 3 -16.30 -2.11 -0.82
N VAL A 4 -16.30 -1.60 -2.02
CA VAL A 4 -16.34 -0.17 -2.35
C VAL A 4 -17.64 0.10 -3.10
N CYS A 5 -18.40 1.09 -2.63
CA CYS A 5 -19.73 1.41 -3.15
C CYS A 5 -19.82 2.91 -3.48
N ASN A 6 -20.09 3.22 -4.74
CA ASN A 6 -20.32 4.57 -5.27
C ASN A 6 -19.29 5.59 -4.80
N LEU A 7 -18.02 5.18 -4.74
CA LEU A 7 -16.95 5.98 -4.17
C LEU A 7 -16.54 7.08 -5.14
N SER A 8 -16.60 8.32 -4.66
CA SER A 8 -16.20 9.49 -5.42
C SER A 8 -15.25 10.39 -4.62
N LYS A 9 -14.33 11.01 -5.31
CA LYS A 9 -13.43 12.00 -4.74
C LYS A 9 -13.32 13.23 -5.61
N PHE A 10 -13.54 14.38 -4.99
CA PHE A 10 -13.34 15.69 -5.60
C PHE A 10 -12.77 16.67 -4.59
N TYR A 11 -12.08 17.68 -5.08
CA TYR A 11 -11.63 18.81 -4.30
C TYR A 11 -12.39 20.06 -4.68
N GLU A 12 -12.79 20.85 -3.68
CA GLU A 12 -13.42 22.14 -3.91
C GLU A 12 -12.34 23.23 -4.00
N LEU A 13 -12.15 23.77 -5.19
CA LEU A 13 -11.18 24.84 -5.44
C LEU A 13 -11.91 26.17 -5.48
N LYS A 14 -11.47 27.15 -4.65
CA LYS A 14 -11.87 28.55 -4.75
C LYS A 14 -10.78 29.30 -5.50
N LYS A 15 -11.04 29.75 -6.72
CA LYS A 15 -10.12 30.63 -7.45
C LYS A 15 -10.03 32.02 -6.81
N HIS A 16 -11.17 32.52 -6.29
CA HIS A 16 -11.24 33.78 -5.56
C HIS A 16 -12.31 33.68 -4.45
N TRP A 17 -12.19 34.49 -3.40
CA TRP A 17 -13.09 34.45 -2.25
C TRP A 17 -14.57 34.72 -2.57
N TYR A 18 -14.86 35.46 -3.68
CA TYR A 18 -16.20 35.81 -4.16
C TYR A 18 -16.75 34.90 -5.26
N LEU A 19 -15.96 33.94 -5.77
CA LEU A 19 -16.41 32.98 -6.78
C LEU A 19 -17.00 31.73 -6.14
N LYS A 20 -17.93 31.09 -6.87
CA LYS A 20 -18.41 29.76 -6.49
C LYS A 20 -17.24 28.78 -6.52
N LYS A 21 -17.29 27.84 -5.58
CA LYS A 21 -16.35 26.73 -5.55
C LYS A 21 -16.52 25.86 -6.79
N GLU A 22 -15.45 25.61 -7.50
CA GLU A 22 -15.42 24.63 -8.59
C GLU A 22 -15.02 23.27 -8.04
N ARG A 23 -15.73 22.21 -8.43
CA ARG A 23 -15.36 20.83 -8.08
C ARG A 23 -14.36 20.31 -9.09
N HIS A 24 -13.18 19.97 -8.62
CA HIS A 24 -12.18 19.22 -9.38
C HIS A 24 -12.34 17.74 -9.06
N ILE A 25 -12.98 16.99 -9.98
CA ILE A 25 -13.26 15.55 -9.80
C ILE A 25 -11.97 14.77 -10.06
N ILE A 26 -11.58 13.94 -9.10
CA ILE A 26 -10.43 13.03 -9.20
C ILE A 26 -10.89 11.68 -9.78
N PHE A 27 -11.95 11.13 -9.21
CA PHE A 27 -12.68 9.97 -9.74
C PHE A 27 -14.12 10.01 -9.25
N ASP A 28 -15.00 9.32 -9.96
CA ASP A 28 -16.43 9.31 -9.68
C ASP A 28 -17.01 7.91 -9.79
N ASN A 29 -17.92 7.58 -8.86
CA ASN A 29 -18.74 6.38 -8.83
C ASN A 29 -17.96 5.05 -8.98
N ILE A 30 -16.83 4.91 -8.29
CA ILE A 30 -16.05 3.67 -8.30
C ILE A 30 -16.76 2.61 -7.47
N ASN A 31 -16.91 1.43 -8.06
CA ASN A 31 -17.54 0.25 -7.44
C ASN A 31 -16.70 -0.99 -7.69
N PHE A 32 -16.32 -1.70 -6.64
CA PHE A 32 -15.69 -3.02 -6.73
C PHE A 32 -15.78 -3.80 -5.42
N SER A 33 -15.50 -5.09 -5.48
CA SER A 33 -15.35 -5.94 -4.31
C SER A 33 -14.14 -6.86 -4.46
N LEU A 34 -13.44 -7.08 -3.35
CA LEU A 34 -12.29 -7.96 -3.22
C LEU A 34 -12.57 -8.97 -2.12
N ASN A 35 -12.50 -10.25 -2.42
CA ASN A 35 -12.60 -11.33 -1.44
C ASN A 35 -11.24 -11.62 -0.82
N GLU A 36 -11.19 -12.50 0.16
CA GLU A 36 -9.94 -13.01 0.71
C GLU A 36 -9.16 -13.77 -0.37
N ASN A 37 -7.84 -13.60 -0.39
CA ASN A 37 -6.92 -14.16 -1.39
C ASN A 37 -7.16 -13.71 -2.84
N ASP A 38 -8.10 -12.79 -3.09
CA ASP A 38 -8.28 -12.18 -4.41
C ASP A 38 -7.21 -11.09 -4.65
N ASN A 39 -6.96 -10.82 -5.93
CA ASN A 39 -6.12 -9.72 -6.36
C ASN A 39 -6.91 -8.75 -7.23
N LEU A 40 -6.62 -7.46 -7.11
CA LEU A 40 -7.16 -6.41 -7.94
C LEU A 40 -6.01 -5.63 -8.58
N ILE A 41 -6.07 -5.43 -9.88
CA ILE A 41 -5.16 -4.51 -10.57
C ILE A 41 -5.93 -3.25 -10.95
N ILE A 42 -5.46 -2.11 -10.47
CA ILE A 42 -5.97 -0.78 -10.81
C ILE A 42 -5.06 -0.20 -11.89
N LEU A 43 -5.63 -0.03 -13.08
CA LEU A 43 -4.95 0.52 -14.24
C LEU A 43 -5.38 1.98 -14.47
N GLY A 44 -4.49 2.78 -15.02
CA GLY A 44 -4.84 4.14 -15.43
C GLY A 44 -3.63 5.01 -15.65
N LYS A 45 -3.82 6.11 -16.39
CA LYS A 45 -2.78 7.10 -16.66
C LYS A 45 -2.28 7.76 -15.36
N SER A 46 -1.09 8.34 -15.39
CA SER A 46 -0.62 9.19 -14.29
C SER A 46 -1.63 10.32 -14.03
N GLY A 47 -1.88 10.63 -12.77
CA GLY A 47 -2.87 11.65 -12.37
C GLY A 47 -4.33 11.18 -12.36
N ALA A 48 -4.65 9.93 -12.72
CA ALA A 48 -6.02 9.40 -12.72
C ALA A 48 -6.60 9.11 -11.32
N GLY A 49 -5.98 9.57 -10.25
CA GLY A 49 -6.50 9.41 -8.89
C GLY A 49 -6.20 8.07 -8.21
N LYS A 50 -5.40 7.17 -8.82
CA LYS A 50 -5.11 5.83 -8.28
C LYS A 50 -4.51 5.86 -6.87
N SER A 51 -3.49 6.68 -6.64
CA SER A 51 -2.88 6.84 -5.30
C SER A 51 -3.82 7.52 -4.31
N THR A 52 -4.74 8.38 -4.79
CA THR A 52 -5.81 8.94 -3.95
C THR A 52 -6.78 7.84 -3.50
N LEU A 53 -7.18 6.96 -4.42
CA LEU A 53 -8.00 5.79 -4.09
C LEU A 53 -7.28 4.91 -3.06
N ALA A 54 -6.00 4.60 -3.26
CA ALA A 54 -5.19 3.82 -2.30
C ALA A 54 -5.16 4.47 -0.91
N ARG A 55 -4.96 5.79 -0.83
CA ARG A 55 -4.99 6.51 0.46
C ARG A 55 -6.33 6.43 1.16
N ILE A 56 -7.44 6.49 0.41
CA ILE A 56 -8.79 6.34 0.97
C ILE A 56 -8.98 4.92 1.53
N LEU A 57 -8.56 3.90 0.79
CA LEU A 57 -8.65 2.50 1.25
C LEU A 57 -7.81 2.22 2.51
N CYS A 58 -6.75 3.00 2.75
CA CYS A 58 -5.88 2.90 3.92
C CYS A 58 -6.21 3.91 5.04
N PHE A 59 -7.34 4.60 5.00
CA PHE A 59 -7.76 5.62 5.99
C PHE A 59 -6.77 6.79 6.13
N LEU A 60 -6.04 7.11 5.08
CA LEU A 60 -5.14 8.25 5.05
C LEU A 60 -5.83 9.48 4.48
N GLU A 61 -6.97 9.29 3.81
CA GLU A 61 -7.78 10.34 3.22
C GLU A 61 -9.26 9.94 3.22
N ASP A 62 -10.17 10.89 3.46
CA ASP A 62 -11.60 10.65 3.41
C ASP A 62 -12.14 10.76 1.98
N PRO A 63 -13.09 9.91 1.57
CA PRO A 63 -13.80 10.09 0.32
C PRO A 63 -14.74 11.29 0.40
N SER A 64 -15.07 11.89 -0.75
CA SER A 64 -16.10 12.93 -0.83
C SER A 64 -17.51 12.32 -0.72
N GLU A 65 -17.75 11.24 -1.45
CA GLU A 65 -19.03 10.51 -1.46
C GLU A 65 -18.77 8.99 -1.50
N GLY A 66 -19.81 8.20 -1.19
CA GLY A 66 -19.74 6.76 -1.20
C GLY A 66 -19.18 6.16 0.09
N GLU A 67 -18.99 4.85 0.07
CA GLU A 67 -18.62 4.06 1.24
C GLU A 67 -17.56 3.01 0.91
N VAL A 68 -16.70 2.76 1.88
CA VAL A 68 -15.75 1.64 1.87
C VAL A 68 -16.06 0.76 3.07
N TRP A 69 -16.21 -0.53 2.83
CA TRP A 69 -16.50 -1.55 3.83
C TRP A 69 -15.36 -2.57 3.89
N TYR A 70 -14.89 -2.87 5.08
CA TYR A 70 -13.92 -3.93 5.34
C TYR A 70 -14.49 -4.85 6.42
N GLU A 71 -14.63 -6.16 6.12
CA GLU A 71 -15.19 -7.16 7.05
C GLU A 71 -16.50 -6.69 7.71
N ASN A 72 -17.45 -6.18 6.90
CA ASN A 72 -18.74 -5.62 7.35
C ASN A 72 -18.64 -4.33 8.20
N LEU A 73 -17.46 -3.76 8.36
CA LEU A 73 -17.26 -2.48 9.02
C LEU A 73 -17.23 -1.36 7.99
N ASN A 74 -18.12 -0.36 8.13
CA ASN A 74 -18.05 0.84 7.32
C ASN A 74 -16.89 1.70 7.82
N LEU A 75 -15.88 1.87 6.98
CA LEU A 75 -14.62 2.52 7.36
C LEU A 75 -14.79 3.99 7.76
N ARG A 76 -15.75 4.68 7.17
CA ARG A 76 -16.05 6.08 7.47
C ARG A 76 -16.68 6.29 8.85
N LYS A 77 -17.34 5.25 9.40
CA LYS A 77 -18.04 5.30 10.69
C LYS A 77 -17.16 4.85 11.86
N LEU A 78 -15.92 4.47 11.60
CA LEU A 78 -15.02 3.99 12.63
C LEU A 78 -14.36 5.14 13.39
N ASP A 79 -14.25 4.97 14.71
CA ASP A 79 -13.40 5.84 15.53
C ASP A 79 -11.91 5.64 15.21
N LYS A 80 -11.09 6.61 15.61
CA LYS A 80 -9.65 6.61 15.33
C LYS A 80 -8.91 5.38 15.88
N ASN A 81 -9.37 4.80 16.99
CA ASN A 81 -8.74 3.62 17.58
C ASN A 81 -8.99 2.37 16.73
N LYS A 82 -10.23 2.18 16.28
CA LYS A 82 -10.59 1.09 15.36
C LYS A 82 -9.89 1.25 14.01
N GLN A 83 -9.84 2.47 13.47
CA GLN A 83 -9.07 2.75 12.25
C GLN A 83 -7.58 2.37 12.42
N ARG A 84 -6.98 2.70 13.58
CA ARG A 84 -5.58 2.33 13.87
C ARG A 84 -5.40 0.81 13.87
N LEU A 85 -6.29 0.05 14.50
CA LEU A 85 -6.21 -1.41 14.52
C LEU A 85 -6.34 -2.01 13.11
N LEU A 86 -7.23 -1.46 12.29
CA LEU A 86 -7.38 -1.91 10.90
C LEU A 86 -6.16 -1.57 10.03
N ARG A 87 -5.42 -0.52 10.33
CA ARG A 87 -4.15 -0.22 9.64
C ARG A 87 -3.09 -1.30 9.81
N LYS A 88 -3.17 -2.14 10.85
CA LYS A 88 -2.34 -3.35 10.93
C LYS A 88 -2.70 -4.34 9.85
N GLN A 89 -4.00 -4.50 9.57
CA GLN A 89 -4.51 -5.48 8.60
C GLN A 89 -4.43 -4.97 7.16
N ILE A 90 -4.51 -3.65 6.96
CA ILE A 90 -4.45 -3.01 5.64
C ILE A 90 -3.17 -2.17 5.57
N GLN A 91 -2.19 -2.64 4.81
CA GLN A 91 -0.92 -1.95 4.63
C GLN A 91 -0.80 -1.32 3.25
N TYR A 92 -0.03 -0.25 3.15
CA TYR A 92 0.20 0.50 1.93
C TYR A 92 1.69 0.70 1.67
N CYS A 93 2.14 0.21 0.52
CA CYS A 93 3.46 0.51 0.00
C CYS A 93 3.35 1.67 -0.99
N PHE A 94 3.91 2.80 -0.62
CA PHE A 94 3.92 4.03 -1.41
C PHE A 94 4.79 3.89 -2.67
N GLN A 95 4.50 4.67 -3.70
CA GLN A 95 5.30 4.75 -4.92
C GLN A 95 6.75 5.18 -4.63
N ASP A 96 6.93 6.22 -3.81
CA ASP A 96 8.25 6.66 -3.35
C ASP A 96 8.48 6.25 -1.89
N GLN A 97 9.15 5.12 -1.71
CA GLN A 97 9.45 4.58 -0.40
C GLN A 97 10.47 5.43 0.37
N LYS A 98 11.43 6.09 -0.31
CA LYS A 98 12.39 6.94 0.39
C LYS A 98 11.71 8.13 1.07
N MET A 99 10.76 8.76 0.38
CA MET A 99 9.99 9.88 0.93
C MET A 99 9.01 9.44 2.02
N ALA A 100 8.56 8.19 1.99
CA ALA A 100 7.64 7.64 2.99
C ALA A 100 8.34 7.23 4.31
N LEU A 101 9.67 7.10 4.31
CA LEU A 101 10.46 6.70 5.46
C LEU A 101 10.99 7.94 6.21
N ASN A 102 11.02 7.87 7.55
CA ASN A 102 11.63 8.93 8.35
C ASN A 102 13.16 8.98 8.10
N PRO A 103 13.71 10.05 7.50
CA PRO A 103 15.10 10.11 7.07
C PRO A 103 16.12 10.11 8.22
N TYR A 104 15.68 10.36 9.45
CA TYR A 104 16.55 10.44 10.62
C TYR A 104 16.74 9.11 11.35
N LYS A 105 15.88 8.12 11.07
CA LYS A 105 15.93 6.80 11.72
C LYS A 105 16.69 5.78 10.87
N LYS A 106 17.36 4.82 11.54
CA LYS A 106 17.93 3.63 10.89
C LYS A 106 16.83 2.71 10.38
N ILE A 107 17.10 1.97 9.31
CA ILE A 107 16.17 1.02 8.70
C ILE A 107 15.65 -0.01 9.71
N LYS A 108 16.53 -0.56 10.55
CA LYS A 108 16.13 -1.48 11.64
C LYS A 108 15.00 -0.87 12.50
N ASN A 109 15.19 0.36 12.95
CA ASN A 109 14.20 1.03 13.81
C ASN A 109 12.90 1.30 13.06
N LEU A 110 12.96 1.69 11.78
CA LEU A 110 11.78 1.94 10.97
C LEU A 110 10.91 0.69 10.76
N ILE A 111 11.52 -0.48 10.66
CA ILE A 111 10.79 -1.75 10.59
C ILE A 111 10.22 -2.09 11.96
N GLN A 112 10.99 -1.94 13.03
CA GLN A 112 10.58 -2.24 14.39
C GLN A 112 9.50 -1.28 14.92
N ASP A 113 9.52 0.01 14.53
CA ASP A 113 8.48 0.98 14.88
C ASP A 113 7.07 0.47 14.46
N GLY A 114 6.98 -0.22 13.31
CA GLY A 114 5.73 -0.83 12.86
C GLY A 114 5.21 -1.86 13.85
N LEU A 115 6.08 -2.73 14.35
CA LEU A 115 5.74 -3.76 15.34
C LEU A 115 5.37 -3.11 16.70
N GLU A 116 6.19 -2.17 17.18
CA GLU A 116 5.97 -1.46 18.45
C GLU A 116 4.63 -0.69 18.46
N ASN A 117 4.30 -0.02 17.35
CA ASN A 117 3.05 0.73 17.22
C ASN A 117 1.80 -0.12 17.41
N PHE A 118 1.89 -1.42 17.17
CA PHE A 118 0.80 -2.39 17.35
C PHE A 118 1.01 -3.33 18.54
N ASN A 119 1.95 -3.02 19.45
CA ASN A 119 2.30 -3.83 20.61
C ASN A 119 2.67 -5.28 20.24
N LEU A 120 3.34 -5.46 19.12
CA LEU A 120 3.87 -6.75 18.69
C LEU A 120 5.31 -6.90 19.17
N GLN A 121 5.70 -8.14 19.47
CA GLN A 121 7.10 -8.43 19.82
C GLN A 121 8.02 -8.16 18.63
N LYS A 122 9.18 -7.58 18.92
CA LYS A 122 10.25 -7.45 17.93
C LYS A 122 10.68 -8.85 17.53
N ASN A 123 10.78 -9.06 16.23
CA ASN A 123 11.20 -10.35 15.68
C ASN A 123 12.34 -10.09 14.67
N ASP A 124 13.55 -10.02 15.20
CA ASP A 124 14.75 -9.79 14.39
C ASP A 124 14.99 -10.95 13.41
N ASP A 125 14.65 -12.20 13.80
CA ASP A 125 14.81 -13.36 12.92
C ASP A 125 13.90 -13.27 11.70
N LEU A 126 12.64 -12.87 11.88
CA LEU A 126 11.71 -12.65 10.77
C LEU A 126 12.19 -11.52 9.85
N ILE A 127 12.73 -10.44 10.43
CA ILE A 127 13.30 -9.33 9.64
C ILE A 127 14.48 -9.84 8.80
N LEU A 128 15.37 -10.64 9.39
CA LEU A 128 16.51 -11.21 8.69
C LEU A 128 16.10 -12.22 7.62
N GLU A 129 15.08 -13.03 7.86
CA GLU A 129 14.49 -13.93 6.85
C GLU A 129 13.99 -13.14 5.62
N PHE A 130 13.27 -12.04 5.82
CA PHE A 130 12.88 -11.18 4.72
C PHE A 130 14.07 -10.51 4.02
N PHE A 131 15.11 -10.11 4.77
CA PHE A 131 16.33 -9.54 4.19
C PHE A 131 17.03 -10.54 3.28
N ASP A 132 17.20 -11.78 3.75
CA ASP A 132 17.81 -12.85 2.95
C ASP A 132 16.97 -13.15 1.72
N PHE A 133 15.63 -13.20 1.88
CA PHE A 133 14.71 -13.42 0.79
C PHE A 133 14.80 -12.32 -0.29
N PHE A 134 14.76 -11.06 0.10
CA PHE A 134 14.87 -9.93 -0.83
C PHE A 134 16.31 -9.63 -1.26
N SER A 135 17.28 -10.51 -0.93
CA SER A 135 18.70 -10.34 -1.25
C SER A 135 19.24 -8.99 -0.78
N LEU A 136 18.81 -8.53 0.39
CA LEU A 136 19.30 -7.30 1.01
C LEU A 136 20.46 -7.61 1.95
N LYS A 137 21.51 -6.80 1.87
CA LYS A 137 22.67 -6.93 2.78
C LYS A 137 22.25 -6.51 4.21
N LYS A 138 22.62 -7.28 5.22
CA LYS A 138 22.29 -6.99 6.63
C LYS A 138 22.80 -5.61 7.10
N GLN A 139 23.87 -5.10 6.50
CA GLN A 139 24.40 -3.75 6.75
C GLN A 139 23.38 -2.63 6.52
N ILE A 140 22.39 -2.85 5.62
CA ILE A 140 21.30 -1.91 5.33
C ILE A 140 20.47 -1.62 6.60
N LEU A 141 20.38 -2.54 7.56
CA LEU A 141 19.67 -2.32 8.81
C LEU A 141 20.22 -1.12 9.61
N GLU A 142 21.51 -0.83 9.47
CA GLU A 142 22.18 0.27 10.15
C GLU A 142 22.16 1.58 9.34
N GLN A 143 21.79 1.52 8.09
CA GLN A 143 21.71 2.68 7.18
C GLN A 143 20.43 3.50 7.42
N LYS A 144 20.40 4.69 6.85
CA LYS A 144 19.25 5.59 6.81
C LYS A 144 18.63 5.58 5.41
N PRO A 145 17.34 5.97 5.25
CA PRO A 145 16.63 5.88 3.97
C PRO A 145 17.33 6.57 2.79
N TYR A 146 17.99 7.69 3.02
CA TYR A 146 18.66 8.44 1.94
C TYR A 146 19.90 7.72 1.38
N GLU A 147 20.47 6.76 2.13
CA GLU A 147 21.63 5.97 1.71
C GLU A 147 21.26 4.79 0.79
N LEU A 148 19.97 4.45 0.72
CA LEU A 148 19.47 3.33 -0.07
C LEU A 148 19.37 3.68 -1.56
N SER A 149 19.55 2.70 -2.43
CA SER A 149 19.07 2.77 -3.82
C SER A 149 17.53 2.76 -3.86
N GLY A 150 16.92 3.12 -4.98
CA GLY A 150 15.47 3.06 -5.15
C GLY A 150 14.92 1.65 -4.94
N GLY A 151 15.58 0.64 -5.50
CA GLY A 151 15.20 -0.75 -5.35
C GLY A 151 15.36 -1.30 -3.93
N GLU A 152 16.39 -0.90 -3.20
CA GLU A 152 16.55 -1.25 -1.79
C GLU A 152 15.46 -0.62 -0.94
N ALA A 153 15.14 0.66 -1.17
CA ALA A 153 14.06 1.35 -0.46
C ALA A 153 12.70 0.68 -0.69
N THR A 154 12.41 0.25 -1.94
CA THR A 154 11.18 -0.48 -2.26
C THR A 154 11.11 -1.79 -1.50
N ARG A 155 12.19 -2.59 -1.48
CA ARG A 155 12.23 -3.86 -0.74
C ARG A 155 12.11 -3.66 0.76
N VAL A 156 12.77 -2.66 1.33
CA VAL A 156 12.61 -2.27 2.74
C VAL A 156 11.17 -1.86 3.04
N GLY A 157 10.53 -1.09 2.17
CA GLY A 157 9.12 -0.72 2.29
C GLY A 157 8.17 -1.94 2.32
N LEU A 158 8.44 -2.94 1.47
CA LEU A 158 7.73 -4.21 1.48
C LEU A 158 7.93 -4.97 2.80
N ILE A 159 9.17 -5.10 3.27
CA ILE A 159 9.46 -5.75 4.55
C ILE A 159 8.71 -5.08 5.68
N ARG A 160 8.75 -3.73 5.75
CA ARG A 160 8.04 -2.96 6.78
C ARG A 160 6.54 -3.23 6.80
N ALA A 161 5.93 -3.46 5.66
CA ALA A 161 4.52 -3.82 5.58
C ALA A 161 4.27 -5.28 5.95
N LEU A 162 5.10 -6.20 5.46
CA LEU A 162 4.90 -7.65 5.59
C LEU A 162 5.17 -8.18 7.01
N VAL A 163 6.09 -7.55 7.78
CA VAL A 163 6.35 -7.95 9.18
C VAL A 163 5.11 -7.81 10.09
N LEU A 164 4.11 -7.01 9.67
CA LEU A 164 2.84 -6.86 10.37
C LEU A 164 1.83 -7.96 10.04
N ASN A 165 2.17 -8.86 9.11
CA ASN A 165 1.30 -9.92 8.60
C ASN A 165 -0.09 -9.38 8.19
N PRO A 166 -0.15 -8.45 7.20
CA PRO A 166 -1.40 -7.83 6.79
C PRO A 166 -2.32 -8.81 6.05
N LYS A 167 -3.63 -8.55 6.08
CA LYS A 167 -4.63 -9.26 5.27
C LYS A 167 -4.83 -8.64 3.89
N LEU A 168 -4.54 -7.35 3.77
CA LEU A 168 -4.59 -6.60 2.52
C LEU A 168 -3.34 -5.75 2.39
N LEU A 169 -2.64 -5.87 1.26
CA LEU A 169 -1.50 -5.05 0.93
C LEU A 169 -1.77 -4.29 -0.37
N ILE A 170 -1.76 -2.97 -0.29
CA ILE A 170 -1.92 -2.07 -1.44
C ILE A 170 -0.52 -1.64 -1.89
N LEU A 171 -0.24 -1.86 -3.16
CA LEU A 171 1.08 -1.74 -3.76
C LEU A 171 1.04 -0.71 -4.89
N ASP A 172 1.53 0.50 -4.62
CA ASP A 172 1.47 1.61 -5.56
C ASP A 172 2.77 1.71 -6.37
N GLU A 173 2.71 1.32 -7.63
CA GLU A 173 3.79 1.36 -8.62
C GLU A 173 5.13 0.79 -8.14
N ILE A 174 5.11 -0.27 -7.34
CA ILE A 174 6.31 -0.86 -6.70
C ILE A 174 7.37 -1.37 -7.69
N THR A 175 7.00 -1.58 -8.95
CA THR A 175 7.90 -2.07 -9.99
C THR A 175 8.44 -0.95 -10.89
N SER A 176 7.92 0.27 -10.77
CA SER A 176 8.23 1.37 -11.71
C SER A 176 9.67 1.85 -11.68
N ALA A 177 10.33 1.75 -10.53
CA ALA A 177 11.73 2.17 -10.31
C ALA A 177 12.73 0.98 -10.33
N LEU A 178 12.29 -0.20 -10.77
CA LEU A 178 13.07 -1.43 -10.75
C LEU A 178 13.34 -1.92 -12.16
N ASP A 179 14.46 -2.62 -12.33
CA ASP A 179 14.70 -3.40 -13.55
C ASP A 179 13.73 -4.59 -13.63
N ILE A 180 13.57 -5.13 -14.85
CA ILE A 180 12.60 -6.21 -15.13
C ILE A 180 12.89 -7.46 -14.32
N LYS A 181 14.17 -7.80 -14.09
CA LYS A 181 14.56 -8.99 -13.33
C LYS A 181 14.13 -8.85 -11.87
N THR A 182 14.51 -7.76 -11.21
CA THR A 182 14.14 -7.46 -9.83
C THR A 182 12.63 -7.37 -9.65
N SER A 183 11.92 -6.75 -10.61
CA SER A 183 10.45 -6.71 -10.61
C SER A 183 9.83 -8.10 -10.60
N LYS A 184 10.32 -9.01 -11.47
CA LYS A 184 9.84 -10.39 -11.53
C LYS A 184 10.15 -11.17 -10.25
N GLU A 185 11.32 -10.98 -9.66
CA GLU A 185 11.70 -11.61 -8.38
C GLU A 185 10.75 -11.20 -7.25
N ILE A 186 10.49 -9.89 -7.10
CA ILE A 186 9.55 -9.36 -6.10
C ILE A 186 8.13 -9.90 -6.34
N LEU A 187 7.64 -9.88 -7.57
CA LEU A 187 6.29 -10.37 -7.87
C LEU A 187 6.17 -11.88 -7.65
N THR A 188 7.20 -12.65 -7.97
CA THR A 188 7.23 -14.10 -7.68
C THR A 188 7.15 -14.33 -6.17
N PHE A 189 7.92 -13.57 -5.39
CA PHE A 189 7.83 -13.64 -3.93
C PHE A 189 6.42 -13.33 -3.42
N LEU A 190 5.84 -12.21 -3.84
CA LEU A 190 4.50 -11.82 -3.40
C LEU A 190 3.47 -12.90 -3.75
N TYR A 191 3.62 -13.54 -4.90
CA TYR A 191 2.78 -14.66 -5.30
C TYR A 191 2.96 -15.86 -4.36
N ASP A 192 4.20 -16.30 -4.11
CA ASP A 192 4.51 -17.43 -3.23
C ASP A 192 4.11 -17.13 -1.77
N TYR A 193 4.29 -15.88 -1.33
CA TYR A 193 3.85 -15.43 -0.02
C TYR A 193 2.35 -15.48 0.14
N GLN A 194 1.58 -15.10 -0.90
CA GLN A 194 0.12 -15.20 -0.91
C GLN A 194 -0.36 -16.63 -0.74
N GLN A 195 0.29 -17.60 -1.40
CA GLN A 195 -0.09 -19.01 -1.29
C GLN A 195 0.04 -19.57 0.15
N LYS A 196 0.88 -18.94 0.97
CA LYS A 196 1.17 -19.38 2.35
C LYS A 196 0.43 -18.57 3.42
N ASN A 197 0.04 -17.34 3.14
CA ASN A 197 -0.32 -16.36 4.18
C ASN A 197 -1.69 -15.69 4.01
N ASN A 198 -2.62 -16.24 3.24
CA ASN A 198 -3.99 -15.70 3.09
C ASN A 198 -4.03 -14.16 2.98
N ILE A 199 -3.22 -13.58 2.11
CA ILE A 199 -3.14 -12.14 1.87
C ILE A 199 -3.77 -11.78 0.52
N SER A 200 -4.47 -10.67 0.45
CA SER A 200 -4.99 -10.09 -0.78
C SER A 200 -4.13 -8.93 -1.23
N TYR A 201 -4.03 -8.70 -2.55
CA TYR A 201 -3.28 -7.59 -3.09
C TYR A 201 -4.17 -6.65 -3.90
N ILE A 202 -3.88 -5.35 -3.79
CA ILE A 202 -4.32 -4.34 -4.74
C ILE A 202 -3.05 -3.75 -5.37
N PHE A 203 -2.83 -4.05 -6.64
CA PHE A 203 -1.72 -3.51 -7.42
C PHE A 203 -2.19 -2.27 -8.17
N ILE A 204 -1.50 -1.17 -7.99
CA ILE A 204 -1.63 0.03 -8.83
C ILE A 204 -0.43 0.03 -9.76
N THR A 205 -0.67 -0.05 -11.05
CA THR A 205 0.40 -0.13 -12.05
C THR A 205 -0.06 0.36 -13.41
N HIS A 206 0.89 0.71 -14.25
CA HIS A 206 0.68 0.91 -15.68
C HIS A 206 1.21 -0.28 -16.52
N GLN A 207 1.80 -1.30 -15.90
CA GLN A 207 2.44 -2.46 -16.54
C GLN A 207 1.73 -3.76 -16.14
N SER A 208 0.49 -3.96 -16.60
CA SER A 208 -0.32 -5.14 -16.23
C SER A 208 0.30 -6.48 -16.61
N ASP A 209 1.14 -6.50 -17.64
CA ASP A 209 1.70 -7.74 -18.19
C ASP A 209 2.65 -8.47 -17.23
N LEU A 210 3.23 -7.75 -16.27
CA LEU A 210 4.09 -8.34 -15.24
C LEU A 210 3.32 -9.20 -14.23
N PHE A 211 2.00 -9.01 -14.12
CA PHE A 211 1.15 -9.59 -13.08
C PHE A 211 0.41 -10.86 -13.53
N TYR A 212 0.86 -11.52 -14.61
CA TYR A 212 0.20 -12.68 -15.22
C TYR A 212 0.03 -13.88 -14.29
N LYS A 213 0.87 -14.02 -13.27
CA LYS A 213 0.76 -15.10 -12.27
C LYS A 213 -0.40 -14.90 -11.28
N PHE A 214 -0.84 -13.66 -11.09
CA PHE A 214 -1.91 -13.36 -10.17
C PHE A 214 -3.26 -13.53 -10.86
N ASN A 215 -4.14 -14.36 -10.28
CA ASN A 215 -5.55 -14.33 -10.69
C ASN A 215 -6.14 -13.01 -10.18
N HIS A 216 -6.51 -12.11 -11.07
CA HIS A 216 -6.87 -10.75 -10.72
C HIS A 216 -8.08 -10.23 -11.48
N LYS A 217 -8.82 -9.32 -10.83
CA LYS A 217 -9.81 -8.45 -11.46
C LYS A 217 -9.10 -7.18 -11.93
N LYS A 218 -9.63 -6.52 -12.96
CA LYS A 218 -9.13 -5.21 -13.44
C LYS A 218 -10.15 -4.13 -13.14
N LEU A 219 -9.67 -2.98 -12.70
CA LEU A 219 -10.45 -1.75 -12.50
C LEU A 219 -9.84 -0.62 -13.33
#